data_0dfc3aec122d089b36e13bc07984fb56
#
_entry.id   0dfc3aec122d089b36e13bc07984fb56
#
_cell.length_a   1.000
_cell.length_b   1.000
_cell.length_c   1.000
_cell.angle_alpha   90.00
_cell.angle_beta   90.00
_cell.angle_gamma   90.00
#
_symmetry.space_group_name_H-M   'P 1'
#
loop_
_entity.id
_entity.type
_entity.pdbx_description
1 polymer ?
#
loop_
_entity_poly.entity_id
_entity_poly.type
_entity_poly.pdbx_seq_one_letter_code
_entity_poly.pdbx_strand_id
1 'polypeptide(L)'
;MASFLPSKRGGLKLLFDGFEYDKQRENGDKIYWQCSRKLECKARAHTINGDVVKTVNDHTHGPSLLEQEAKFAYAAMKERSQQTEETNQCIVGDFVEATSAESRCYLPSQATMKRSLRRLRAHETRPHPLPSRLQDVVIPDEYAVNKDGAPFLLHDSGATDAERFIVFCSPDMLALLGSSRQWFADGTFKVAPALFYQLYTVHCKVNGAVIPAVYVLMRSKTEAAYTKLLSVLKSKCAAADPSTVLLDFEQAAINAFRRVFPSCQALGCFFHLCQCVYRKLQSEGLQESYRVDGAFNLMARMIPAIALVPEGDVFDAFEALSTMPGFPPELLPVLDYFEDTFLGRLTARGRRDPRFPASLWNHHATVLRGDAKTTNSVEAWHRGFQTHVQCHQPSLWKFLAVLQKEDALNLHRLERVIMGVEEKSAKKYRDSASRLQTLAARFARAGIIGYLKGVANNVSF
;
A
#
# COMPACT_ATOMS: atom_id res chain seq x y z
N MET A 1 -30.77 37.75 -3.02
CA MET A 1 -30.47 37.08 -4.30
C MET A 1 -31.17 35.75 -4.28
N ALA A 2 -31.76 35.29 -5.39
CA ALA A 2 -32.36 33.95 -5.47
C ALA A 2 -31.28 32.88 -5.56
N SER A 3 -31.45 31.78 -4.86
CA SER A 3 -30.55 30.63 -4.90
C SER A 3 -31.34 29.35 -4.98
N PHE A 4 -30.79 28.32 -5.62
CA PHE A 4 -31.48 27.05 -5.83
C PHE A 4 -30.72 25.90 -5.19
N LEU A 5 -31.44 25.00 -4.53
CA LEU A 5 -30.89 23.76 -3.97
C LEU A 5 -31.64 22.54 -4.49
N PRO A 6 -30.97 21.39 -4.69
CA PRO A 6 -31.64 20.14 -5.02
C PRO A 6 -32.54 19.69 -3.86
N SER A 7 -33.76 19.28 -4.19
CA SER A 7 -34.69 18.71 -3.22
C SER A 7 -34.40 17.21 -3.00
N LYS A 8 -34.87 16.63 -1.89
CA LYS A 8 -34.76 15.19 -1.60
C LYS A 8 -35.44 14.28 -2.65
N ARG A 9 -36.33 14.81 -3.50
CA ARG A 9 -37.09 14.07 -4.50
C ARG A 9 -36.63 14.35 -5.95
N GLY A 10 -35.42 14.90 -6.12
CA GLY A 10 -34.84 15.17 -7.45
C GLY A 10 -35.30 16.46 -8.12
N GLY A 11 -36.13 17.28 -7.46
CA GLY A 11 -36.51 18.61 -7.95
C GLY A 11 -35.62 19.73 -7.37
N LEU A 12 -35.99 21.00 -7.65
CA LEU A 12 -35.32 22.18 -7.10
C LEU A 12 -36.18 22.82 -6.01
N LYS A 13 -35.52 23.44 -5.03
CA LYS A 13 -36.09 24.37 -4.07
C LYS A 13 -35.52 25.75 -4.32
N LEU A 14 -36.35 26.80 -4.17
CA LEU A 14 -35.91 28.17 -4.21
C LEU A 14 -35.65 28.65 -2.79
N LEU A 15 -34.50 29.27 -2.59
CA LEU A 15 -34.16 30.04 -1.38
C LEU A 15 -34.10 31.51 -1.77
N PHE A 16 -34.96 32.30 -1.13
CA PHE A 16 -35.06 33.73 -1.40
C PHE A 16 -35.44 34.48 -0.13
N ASP A 17 -34.72 35.56 0.15
CA ASP A 17 -34.94 36.47 1.30
C ASP A 17 -35.07 35.73 2.66
N GLY A 18 -34.25 34.68 2.87
CA GLY A 18 -34.28 33.91 4.11
C GLY A 18 -35.42 32.86 4.18
N PHE A 19 -36.22 32.73 3.14
CA PHE A 19 -37.31 31.77 3.08
C PHE A 19 -37.08 30.65 2.05
N GLU A 20 -37.64 29.51 2.32
CA GLU A 20 -37.54 28.32 1.49
C GLU A 20 -38.88 28.04 0.80
N TYR A 21 -38.83 27.73 -0.51
CA TYR A 21 -40.00 27.47 -1.31
C TYR A 21 -39.88 26.17 -2.08
N ASP A 22 -40.96 25.41 -2.17
CA ASP A 22 -41.11 24.22 -3.02
C ASP A 22 -41.70 24.61 -4.37
N LYS A 23 -41.21 23.99 -5.45
CA LYS A 23 -41.77 24.17 -6.79
C LYS A 23 -43.20 23.67 -6.83
N GLN A 24 -44.14 24.51 -7.24
CA GLN A 24 -45.55 24.18 -7.33
C GLN A 24 -45.94 23.79 -8.77
N ARG A 25 -45.56 24.60 -9.74
CA ARG A 25 -45.82 24.40 -11.16
C ARG A 25 -44.85 25.21 -12.00
N GLU A 26 -44.78 24.86 -13.28
CA GLU A 26 -44.00 25.58 -14.30
C GLU A 26 -44.90 25.87 -15.51
N ASN A 27 -44.70 27.00 -16.15
CA ASN A 27 -45.38 27.34 -17.39
C ASN A 27 -44.42 28.16 -18.27
N GLY A 28 -43.83 27.49 -19.28
CA GLY A 28 -42.72 28.06 -20.04
C GLY A 28 -41.54 28.38 -19.11
N ASP A 29 -40.97 29.57 -19.28
CA ASP A 29 -39.81 30.02 -18.47
C ASP A 29 -40.19 30.48 -17.05
N LYS A 30 -41.50 30.48 -16.74
CA LYS A 30 -41.99 30.94 -15.45
C LYS A 30 -42.28 29.79 -14.51
N ILE A 31 -41.61 29.83 -13.34
CA ILE A 31 -41.80 28.83 -12.29
C ILE A 31 -42.54 29.50 -11.11
N TYR A 32 -43.53 28.77 -10.59
CA TYR A 32 -44.33 29.17 -9.42
C TYR A 32 -43.87 28.36 -8.22
N TRP A 33 -43.58 29.09 -7.17
CA TRP A 33 -43.04 28.53 -5.91
C TRP A 33 -44.00 28.83 -4.77
N GLN A 34 -44.13 27.89 -3.83
CA GLN A 34 -44.91 28.03 -2.60
C GLN A 34 -44.00 27.82 -1.40
N CYS A 35 -44.18 28.64 -0.35
CA CYS A 35 -43.43 28.45 0.89
C CYS A 35 -43.44 27.00 1.37
N SER A 36 -42.29 26.49 1.75
CA SER A 36 -42.15 25.09 2.20
C SER A 36 -42.97 24.79 3.45
N ARG A 37 -43.32 25.81 4.26
CA ARG A 37 -44.27 25.70 5.39
C ARG A 37 -45.71 25.91 4.94
N LYS A 38 -46.11 25.20 3.88
CA LYS A 38 -47.39 25.40 3.17
C LYS A 38 -48.66 25.21 4.03
N LEU A 39 -48.57 24.50 5.15
CA LEU A 39 -49.70 24.34 6.09
C LEU A 39 -49.97 25.60 6.90
N GLU A 40 -48.91 26.38 7.17
CA GLU A 40 -48.97 27.58 8.05
C GLU A 40 -48.78 28.88 7.27
N CYS A 41 -48.16 28.80 6.09
CA CYS A 41 -47.77 29.95 5.29
C CYS A 41 -48.26 29.85 3.84
N LYS A 42 -48.95 30.88 3.37
CA LYS A 42 -49.48 30.98 2.00
C LYS A 42 -48.62 31.83 1.06
N ALA A 43 -47.43 32.23 1.49
CA ALA A 43 -46.50 33.01 0.69
C ALA A 43 -46.04 32.25 -0.55
N ARG A 44 -45.90 32.98 -1.67
CA ARG A 44 -45.49 32.43 -2.97
C ARG A 44 -44.45 33.35 -3.61
N ALA A 45 -43.62 32.77 -4.45
CA ALA A 45 -42.70 33.49 -5.31
C ALA A 45 -42.84 33.00 -6.77
N HIS A 46 -42.55 33.87 -7.70
CA HIS A 46 -42.51 33.52 -9.12
C HIS A 46 -41.13 33.88 -9.64
N THR A 47 -40.51 32.95 -10.40
CA THR A 47 -39.22 33.20 -11.05
C THR A 47 -39.39 33.12 -12.58
N ILE A 48 -38.56 33.90 -13.29
CA ILE A 48 -38.35 33.79 -14.74
C ILE A 48 -36.84 33.77 -14.95
N ASN A 49 -36.32 32.80 -15.69
CA ASN A 49 -34.89 32.62 -15.95
C ASN A 49 -34.02 32.61 -14.68
N GLY A 50 -34.55 32.12 -13.55
CA GLY A 50 -33.85 32.08 -12.27
C GLY A 50 -34.03 33.33 -11.38
N ASP A 51 -34.54 34.44 -11.88
CA ASP A 51 -34.76 35.65 -11.12
C ASP A 51 -36.16 35.70 -10.53
N VAL A 52 -36.28 36.18 -9.27
CA VAL A 52 -37.58 36.37 -8.63
C VAL A 52 -38.19 37.64 -9.18
N VAL A 53 -39.29 37.47 -9.93
CA VAL A 53 -40.00 38.58 -10.58
C VAL A 53 -41.24 39.03 -9.79
N LYS A 54 -41.75 38.22 -8.87
CA LYS A 54 -42.92 38.56 -8.06
C LYS A 54 -42.98 37.73 -6.79
N THR A 55 -43.35 38.35 -5.67
CA THR A 55 -43.77 37.69 -4.44
C THR A 55 -45.24 37.93 -4.21
N VAL A 56 -45.95 37.01 -3.57
CA VAL A 56 -47.38 37.08 -3.28
C VAL A 56 -47.59 36.60 -1.86
N ASN A 57 -48.31 37.38 -1.08
CA ASN A 57 -48.56 37.25 0.36
C ASN A 57 -47.25 37.34 1.20
N ASP A 58 -47.39 37.94 2.37
CA ASP A 58 -46.30 37.96 3.35
C ASP A 58 -46.18 36.63 4.07
N HIS A 59 -44.96 36.35 4.58
CA HIS A 59 -44.72 35.18 5.40
C HIS A 59 -45.31 35.35 6.80
N THR A 60 -45.89 34.27 7.29
CA THR A 60 -46.43 34.19 8.66
C THR A 60 -45.38 33.74 9.68
N HIS A 61 -44.14 33.56 9.27
CA HIS A 61 -43.00 33.14 10.08
C HIS A 61 -41.73 33.93 9.71
N GLY A 62 -40.77 33.96 10.62
CA GLY A 62 -39.49 34.62 10.39
C GLY A 62 -38.60 33.91 9.37
N PRO A 63 -37.62 34.65 8.78
CA PRO A 63 -36.61 34.05 7.91
C PRO A 63 -35.66 33.14 8.69
N SER A 64 -35.08 32.17 8.01
CA SER A 64 -34.21 31.14 8.59
C SER A 64 -32.84 31.16 7.91
N LEU A 65 -32.12 32.30 8.01
CA LEU A 65 -30.83 32.52 7.33
C LEU A 65 -29.75 31.51 7.78
N LEU A 66 -29.70 31.24 9.09
CA LEU A 66 -28.71 30.26 9.65
C LEU A 66 -28.95 28.84 9.15
N GLU A 67 -30.22 28.42 9.04
CA GLU A 67 -30.57 27.10 8.49
C GLU A 67 -30.25 27.03 6.98
N GLN A 68 -30.41 28.15 6.26
CA GLN A 68 -30.04 28.21 4.85
C GLN A 68 -28.54 28.08 4.64
N GLU A 69 -27.72 28.81 5.44
CA GLU A 69 -26.26 28.66 5.39
C GLU A 69 -25.85 27.20 5.59
N ALA A 70 -26.38 26.52 6.60
CA ALA A 70 -26.10 25.12 6.85
C ALA A 70 -26.51 24.21 5.67
N LYS A 71 -27.65 24.48 5.01
CA LYS A 71 -28.09 23.74 3.82
C LYS A 71 -27.16 23.93 2.63
N PHE A 72 -26.68 25.16 2.40
CA PHE A 72 -25.69 25.45 1.35
C PHE A 72 -24.37 24.75 1.63
N ALA A 73 -23.85 24.86 2.85
CA ALA A 73 -22.63 24.17 3.25
C ALA A 73 -22.76 22.66 3.04
N TYR A 74 -23.89 22.07 3.42
CA TYR A 74 -24.14 20.64 3.24
C TYR A 74 -24.28 20.23 1.77
N ALA A 75 -24.85 21.05 0.91
CA ALA A 75 -24.94 20.81 -0.52
C ALA A 75 -23.56 20.89 -1.19
N ALA A 76 -22.80 21.93 -0.91
CA ALA A 76 -21.43 22.11 -1.42
C ALA A 76 -20.48 20.99 -0.94
N MET A 77 -20.64 20.52 0.30
CA MET A 77 -19.91 19.36 0.83
C MET A 77 -20.16 18.10 0.00
N LYS A 78 -21.41 17.86 -0.40
CA LYS A 78 -21.75 16.70 -1.26
C LYS A 78 -21.12 16.83 -2.65
N GLU A 79 -21.21 17.99 -3.26
CA GLU A 79 -20.62 18.27 -4.57
C GLU A 79 -19.09 18.08 -4.54
N ARG A 80 -18.38 18.67 -3.56
CA ARG A 80 -16.94 18.45 -3.40
C ARG A 80 -16.59 16.97 -3.22
N SER A 81 -17.46 16.22 -2.53
CA SER A 81 -17.22 14.78 -2.33
C SER A 81 -17.28 13.97 -3.62
N GLN A 82 -17.98 14.45 -4.64
CA GLN A 82 -18.07 13.84 -5.96
C GLN A 82 -16.89 14.24 -6.86
N GLN A 83 -16.38 15.46 -6.67
CA GLN A 83 -15.31 16.04 -7.49
C GLN A 83 -13.89 15.70 -7.00
N THR A 84 -13.73 15.24 -5.74
CA THR A 84 -12.42 15.01 -5.12
C THR A 84 -12.29 13.62 -4.52
N GLU A 85 -11.03 13.14 -4.41
CA GLU A 85 -10.66 11.89 -3.73
C GLU A 85 -10.36 12.10 -2.23
N GLU A 86 -10.59 13.30 -1.70
CA GLU A 86 -10.37 13.63 -0.30
C GLU A 86 -11.15 12.70 0.65
N THR A 87 -10.63 12.47 1.86
CA THR A 87 -11.35 11.65 2.83
C THR A 87 -12.65 12.31 3.27
N ASN A 88 -13.69 11.52 3.54
CA ASN A 88 -14.95 12.07 4.06
C ASN A 88 -14.77 12.81 5.39
N GLN A 89 -13.72 12.48 6.17
CA GLN A 89 -13.38 13.16 7.41
C GLN A 89 -12.87 14.58 7.13
N CYS A 90 -11.96 14.71 6.15
CA CYS A 90 -11.38 15.99 5.74
C CYS A 90 -12.49 16.92 5.22
N ILE A 91 -13.27 16.46 4.24
CA ILE A 91 -14.37 17.24 3.65
C ILE A 91 -15.36 17.71 4.72
N VAL A 92 -15.81 16.81 5.61
CA VAL A 92 -16.74 17.18 6.70
C VAL A 92 -16.09 18.19 7.65
N GLY A 93 -14.79 18.02 7.97
CA GLY A 93 -14.06 18.95 8.83
C GLY A 93 -14.01 20.35 8.26
N ASP A 94 -13.57 20.50 7.01
CA ASP A 94 -13.44 21.77 6.31
C ASP A 94 -14.78 22.52 6.23
N PHE A 95 -15.87 21.81 5.88
CA PHE A 95 -17.19 22.46 5.79
C PHE A 95 -17.79 22.82 7.15
N VAL A 96 -17.52 22.02 8.20
CA VAL A 96 -17.92 22.40 9.56
C VAL A 96 -17.12 23.63 10.03
N GLU A 97 -15.82 23.70 9.71
CA GLU A 97 -14.98 24.84 10.05
C GLU A 97 -15.43 26.12 9.32
N ALA A 98 -15.73 26.03 8.02
CA ALA A 98 -16.17 27.14 7.19
C ALA A 98 -17.59 27.65 7.50
N THR A 99 -18.43 26.84 8.17
CA THR A 99 -19.80 27.23 8.56
C THR A 99 -19.77 28.08 9.82
N SER A 100 -20.58 29.16 9.90
CA SER A 100 -20.66 30.01 11.09
C SER A 100 -21.05 29.22 12.35
N ALA A 101 -20.57 29.64 13.52
CA ALA A 101 -20.81 28.94 14.78
C ALA A 101 -22.31 28.75 15.06
N GLU A 102 -23.11 29.76 14.73
CA GLU A 102 -24.56 29.79 14.92
C GLU A 102 -25.28 28.84 13.97
N SER A 103 -24.75 28.64 12.75
CA SER A 103 -25.36 27.77 11.73
C SER A 103 -24.97 26.32 11.89
N ARG A 104 -23.89 26.00 12.62
CA ARG A 104 -23.43 24.61 12.82
C ARG A 104 -24.46 23.70 13.49
N CYS A 105 -25.31 24.23 14.35
CA CYS A 105 -26.36 23.47 15.03
C CYS A 105 -27.43 22.92 14.04
N TYR A 106 -27.57 23.56 12.85
CA TYR A 106 -28.46 23.10 11.80
C TYR A 106 -27.85 22.06 10.85
N LEU A 107 -26.53 21.82 10.93
CA LEU A 107 -25.90 20.75 10.19
C LEU A 107 -26.29 19.37 10.75
N PRO A 108 -26.42 18.33 9.89
CA PRO A 108 -26.57 16.97 10.38
C PRO A 108 -25.37 16.55 11.22
N SER A 109 -25.54 15.53 12.08
CA SER A 109 -24.41 14.98 12.83
C SER A 109 -23.29 14.54 11.88
N GLN A 110 -22.02 14.63 12.33
CA GLN A 110 -20.85 14.21 11.55
C GLN A 110 -20.99 12.77 11.02
N ALA A 111 -21.55 11.88 11.84
CA ALA A 111 -21.82 10.50 11.42
C ALA A 111 -22.80 10.42 10.25
N THR A 112 -23.85 11.26 10.26
CA THR A 112 -24.85 11.34 9.19
C THR A 112 -24.24 11.93 7.92
N MET A 113 -23.45 13.01 8.04
CA MET A 113 -22.74 13.62 6.93
C MET A 113 -21.80 12.63 6.26
N LYS A 114 -20.91 11.98 7.01
CA LYS A 114 -19.99 10.95 6.50
C LYS A 114 -20.72 9.75 5.86
N ARG A 115 -21.86 9.33 6.43
CA ARG A 115 -22.70 8.27 5.85
C ARG A 115 -23.29 8.71 4.51
N SER A 116 -23.76 9.95 4.43
CA SER A 116 -24.30 10.53 3.19
C SER A 116 -23.26 10.58 2.09
N LEU A 117 -22.04 11.08 2.40
CA LEU A 117 -20.94 11.12 1.44
C LEU A 117 -20.52 9.72 0.99
N ARG A 118 -20.43 8.75 1.92
CA ARG A 118 -20.15 7.35 1.56
C ARG A 118 -21.20 6.77 0.59
N ARG A 119 -22.48 7.04 0.82
CA ARG A 119 -23.55 6.57 -0.07
C ARG A 119 -23.45 7.22 -1.45
N LEU A 120 -23.18 8.52 -1.49
CA LEU A 120 -23.06 9.27 -2.74
C LEU A 120 -21.90 8.73 -3.58
N ARG A 121 -20.71 8.62 -3.00
CA ARG A 121 -19.53 8.04 -3.66
C ARG A 121 -19.73 6.59 -4.06
N ALA A 122 -20.42 5.81 -3.22
CA ALA A 122 -20.71 4.41 -3.54
C ALA A 122 -21.65 4.26 -4.73
N HIS A 123 -22.55 5.21 -4.95
CA HIS A 123 -23.46 5.19 -6.10
C HIS A 123 -22.76 5.55 -7.41
N GLU A 124 -21.80 6.48 -7.37
CA GLU A 124 -21.09 6.94 -8.56
C GLU A 124 -19.89 6.05 -8.95
N THR A 125 -19.20 5.49 -7.95
CA THR A 125 -18.00 4.65 -8.19
C THR A 125 -18.30 3.16 -8.35
N ARG A 126 -19.57 2.74 -8.40
CA ARG A 126 -19.95 1.32 -8.51
C ARG A 126 -20.83 1.06 -9.72
N PRO A 127 -20.27 1.07 -10.93
CA PRO A 127 -21.01 0.60 -12.11
C PRO A 127 -21.34 -0.89 -12.03
N HIS A 128 -20.61 -1.67 -11.20
CA HIS A 128 -20.75 -3.12 -11.09
C HIS A 128 -21.10 -3.57 -9.66
N PRO A 129 -21.98 -4.57 -9.50
CA PRO A 129 -22.27 -5.18 -8.21
C PRO A 129 -21.01 -5.81 -7.62
N LEU A 130 -20.88 -5.73 -6.28
CA LEU A 130 -19.74 -6.36 -5.61
C LEU A 130 -19.94 -7.87 -5.55
N PRO A 131 -18.97 -8.68 -6.00
CA PRO A 131 -19.03 -10.12 -5.85
C PRO A 131 -19.00 -10.50 -4.36
N SER A 132 -19.84 -11.44 -3.97
CA SER A 132 -19.88 -11.95 -2.58
C SER A 132 -19.00 -13.19 -2.39
N ARG A 133 -18.66 -13.89 -3.47
CA ARG A 133 -17.82 -15.09 -3.48
C ARG A 133 -16.73 -14.96 -4.54
N LEU A 134 -15.60 -15.60 -4.31
CA LEU A 134 -14.46 -15.54 -5.22
C LEU A 134 -14.80 -16.05 -6.64
N GLN A 135 -15.63 -17.07 -6.73
CA GLN A 135 -16.08 -17.65 -8.01
C GLN A 135 -16.95 -16.69 -8.83
N ASP A 136 -17.62 -15.73 -8.18
CA ASP A 136 -18.50 -14.76 -8.83
C ASP A 136 -17.72 -13.53 -9.33
N VAL A 137 -16.40 -13.47 -9.09
CA VAL A 137 -15.55 -12.36 -9.57
C VAL A 137 -15.42 -12.48 -11.07
N VAL A 138 -15.89 -11.45 -11.78
CA VAL A 138 -15.65 -11.22 -13.21
C VAL A 138 -15.07 -9.82 -13.32
N ILE A 139 -13.88 -9.69 -13.92
CA ILE A 139 -13.23 -8.39 -14.10
C ILE A 139 -13.88 -7.71 -15.31
N PRO A 140 -14.56 -6.56 -15.13
CA PRO A 140 -15.12 -5.80 -16.23
C PRO A 140 -14.03 -5.26 -17.17
N ASP A 141 -14.38 -5.08 -18.45
CA ASP A 141 -13.45 -4.63 -19.48
C ASP A 141 -12.74 -3.32 -19.14
N GLU A 142 -13.42 -2.40 -18.46
CA GLU A 142 -12.84 -1.13 -18.01
C GLU A 142 -11.69 -1.29 -17.02
N TYR A 143 -11.63 -2.40 -16.26
CA TYR A 143 -10.53 -2.73 -15.36
C TYR A 143 -9.54 -3.73 -15.97
N ALA A 144 -9.87 -4.31 -17.15
CA ALA A 144 -8.98 -5.19 -17.88
C ALA A 144 -7.94 -4.43 -18.71
N VAL A 145 -8.11 -3.13 -18.88
CA VAL A 145 -7.18 -2.22 -19.58
C VAL A 145 -6.60 -1.20 -18.61
N ASN A 146 -5.43 -0.64 -18.93
CA ASN A 146 -4.86 0.48 -18.17
C ASN A 146 -5.51 1.82 -18.59
N LYS A 147 -5.02 2.95 -18.03
CA LYS A 147 -5.57 4.29 -18.34
C LYS A 147 -5.38 4.72 -19.78
N ASP A 148 -4.42 4.13 -20.49
CA ASP A 148 -4.13 4.40 -21.90
C ASP A 148 -4.87 3.44 -22.86
N GLY A 149 -5.71 2.55 -22.29
CA GLY A 149 -6.46 1.55 -23.06
C GLY A 149 -5.67 0.29 -23.43
N ALA A 150 -4.42 0.16 -23.00
CA ALA A 150 -3.62 -1.05 -23.23
C ALA A 150 -4.04 -2.19 -22.28
N PRO A 151 -3.87 -3.47 -22.69
CA PRO A 151 -4.18 -4.62 -21.82
C PRO A 151 -3.49 -4.52 -20.47
N PHE A 152 -4.25 -4.69 -19.38
CA PHE A 152 -3.72 -4.64 -18.01
C PHE A 152 -4.02 -5.94 -17.23
N LEU A 153 -5.16 -6.59 -17.47
CA LEU A 153 -5.43 -7.94 -16.97
C LEU A 153 -4.61 -8.95 -17.76
N LEU A 154 -3.49 -9.41 -17.18
CA LEU A 154 -2.60 -10.36 -17.84
C LEU A 154 -3.12 -11.80 -17.78
N HIS A 155 -3.71 -12.19 -16.62
CA HIS A 155 -4.19 -13.56 -16.40
C HIS A 155 -5.20 -13.62 -15.23
N ASP A 156 -6.19 -14.49 -15.36
CA ASP A 156 -7.06 -14.95 -14.28
C ASP A 156 -7.09 -16.46 -14.30
N SER A 157 -6.72 -17.13 -13.21
CA SER A 157 -6.71 -18.58 -13.14
C SER A 157 -8.10 -19.23 -13.16
N GLY A 158 -9.15 -18.41 -13.06
CA GLY A 158 -10.54 -18.80 -13.28
C GLY A 158 -11.32 -19.14 -12.02
N ALA A 159 -12.65 -19.12 -12.16
CA ALA A 159 -13.60 -19.30 -11.06
C ALA A 159 -13.54 -20.67 -10.39
N THR A 160 -13.07 -21.70 -11.11
CA THR A 160 -12.95 -23.09 -10.63
C THR A 160 -11.66 -23.38 -9.89
N ASP A 161 -10.65 -22.47 -9.97
CA ASP A 161 -9.40 -22.65 -9.24
C ASP A 161 -9.61 -22.34 -7.75
N ALA A 162 -9.46 -23.34 -6.89
CA ALA A 162 -9.56 -23.17 -5.44
C ALA A 162 -8.52 -22.19 -4.88
N GLU A 163 -7.37 -22.06 -5.55
CA GLU A 163 -6.28 -21.13 -5.23
C GLU A 163 -6.26 -19.93 -6.18
N ARG A 164 -7.44 -19.48 -6.63
CA ARG A 164 -7.58 -18.44 -7.65
C ARG A 164 -6.67 -17.25 -7.39
N PHE A 165 -5.98 -16.83 -8.44
CA PHE A 165 -5.19 -15.60 -8.48
C PHE A 165 -5.47 -14.84 -9.78
N ILE A 166 -5.35 -13.51 -9.69
CA ILE A 166 -5.58 -12.60 -10.81
C ILE A 166 -4.36 -11.71 -10.96
N VAL A 167 -3.78 -11.68 -12.15
CA VAL A 167 -2.51 -10.97 -12.45
C VAL A 167 -2.80 -9.73 -13.29
N PHE A 168 -2.31 -8.60 -12.85
CA PHE A 168 -2.33 -7.34 -13.57
C PHE A 168 -0.90 -6.92 -13.91
N CYS A 169 -0.66 -6.58 -15.18
CA CYS A 169 0.63 -6.16 -15.69
C CYS A 169 0.43 -5.52 -17.06
N SER A 170 0.82 -4.26 -17.24
CA SER A 170 0.77 -3.59 -18.54
C SER A 170 1.89 -4.09 -19.47
N PRO A 171 1.78 -3.92 -20.82
CA PRO A 171 2.76 -4.43 -21.78
C PRO A 171 4.19 -3.92 -21.51
N ASP A 172 4.36 -2.65 -21.19
CA ASP A 172 5.67 -2.06 -20.90
C ASP A 172 6.26 -2.63 -19.61
N MET A 173 5.43 -2.86 -18.58
CA MET A 173 5.86 -3.52 -17.35
C MET A 173 6.19 -5.00 -17.57
N LEU A 174 5.52 -5.67 -18.51
CA LEU A 174 5.86 -7.04 -18.90
C LEU A 174 7.21 -7.07 -19.64
N ALA A 175 7.48 -6.08 -20.50
CA ALA A 175 8.78 -5.91 -21.13
C ALA A 175 9.90 -5.63 -20.11
N LEU A 176 9.63 -4.79 -19.11
CA LEU A 176 10.53 -4.56 -17.98
C LEU A 176 10.80 -5.85 -17.20
N LEU A 177 9.78 -6.66 -16.92
CA LEU A 177 9.94 -7.96 -16.26
C LEU A 177 10.88 -8.87 -17.02
N GLY A 178 10.76 -8.93 -18.36
CA GLY A 178 11.60 -9.74 -19.23
C GLY A 178 13.05 -9.26 -19.33
N SER A 179 13.28 -7.95 -19.25
CA SER A 179 14.62 -7.37 -19.37
C SER A 179 15.38 -7.29 -18.04
N SER A 180 14.68 -7.27 -16.91
CA SER A 180 15.28 -7.11 -15.59
C SER A 180 15.91 -8.40 -15.08
N ARG A 181 17.17 -8.33 -14.67
CA ARG A 181 17.91 -9.44 -14.08
C ARG A 181 17.77 -9.55 -12.56
N GLN A 182 17.24 -8.52 -11.90
CA GLN A 182 17.05 -8.49 -10.45
C GLN A 182 15.60 -8.17 -10.11
N TRP A 183 14.92 -9.13 -9.49
CA TRP A 183 13.54 -9.00 -9.04
C TRP A 183 13.47 -8.85 -7.52
N PHE A 184 12.38 -8.26 -7.07
CA PHE A 184 11.99 -8.15 -5.66
C PHE A 184 10.54 -8.57 -5.56
N ALA A 185 10.22 -9.46 -4.66
CA ALA A 185 8.84 -9.90 -4.54
C ALA A 185 8.42 -9.94 -3.07
N ASP A 186 7.23 -9.40 -2.80
CA ASP A 186 6.69 -9.29 -1.45
C ASP A 186 5.17 -9.23 -1.49
N GLY A 187 4.53 -9.64 -0.38
CA GLY A 187 3.09 -9.66 -0.21
C GLY A 187 2.59 -8.69 0.85
N THR A 188 1.47 -8.01 0.58
CA THR A 188 0.79 -7.17 1.56
C THR A 188 -0.68 -7.58 1.74
N PHE A 189 -1.16 -7.57 2.98
CA PHE A 189 -2.49 -8.05 3.34
C PHE A 189 -3.51 -6.92 3.52
N LYS A 190 -3.06 -5.76 4.00
CA LYS A 190 -3.93 -4.65 4.45
C LYS A 190 -4.76 -4.03 3.33
N VAL A 191 -4.26 -4.05 2.11
CA VAL A 191 -4.88 -3.42 0.94
C VAL A 191 -5.59 -4.42 0.03
N ALA A 192 -5.47 -5.72 0.28
CA ALA A 192 -6.16 -6.72 -0.51
C ALA A 192 -7.68 -6.64 -0.29
N PRO A 193 -8.51 -6.69 -1.37
CA PRO A 193 -9.96 -6.83 -1.24
C PRO A 193 -10.35 -8.08 -0.44
N ALA A 194 -11.45 -8.02 0.32
CA ALA A 194 -11.85 -9.04 1.29
C ALA A 194 -11.93 -10.49 0.74
N LEU A 195 -12.14 -10.67 -0.57
CA LEU A 195 -12.17 -11.98 -1.23
C LEU A 195 -10.77 -12.60 -1.45
N PHE A 196 -9.71 -11.79 -1.31
CA PHE A 196 -8.33 -12.22 -1.52
C PHE A 196 -7.56 -12.15 -0.20
N TYR A 197 -6.58 -13.03 -0.06
CA TYR A 197 -5.74 -13.08 1.12
C TYR A 197 -4.66 -11.99 1.10
N GLN A 198 -4.06 -11.76 -0.08
CA GLN A 198 -2.97 -10.79 -0.24
C GLN A 198 -2.95 -10.15 -1.63
N LEU A 199 -2.34 -8.97 -1.69
CA LEU A 199 -1.74 -8.41 -2.89
C LEU A 199 -0.26 -8.82 -2.89
N TYR A 200 0.15 -9.66 -3.83
CA TYR A 200 1.55 -10.02 -4.07
C TYR A 200 2.09 -9.19 -5.23
N THR A 201 3.28 -8.64 -5.10
CA THR A 201 3.87 -7.77 -6.12
C THR A 201 5.25 -8.25 -6.51
N VAL A 202 5.58 -8.13 -7.81
CA VAL A 202 6.94 -8.33 -8.32
C VAL A 202 7.44 -7.00 -8.86
N HIS A 203 8.58 -6.56 -8.34
CA HIS A 203 9.24 -5.33 -8.73
C HIS A 203 10.53 -5.67 -9.46
N CYS A 204 10.92 -4.82 -10.40
CA CYS A 204 12.09 -4.99 -11.24
C CYS A 204 13.10 -3.87 -11.03
N LYS A 205 14.39 -4.20 -11.00
CA LYS A 205 15.47 -3.20 -10.96
C LYS A 205 15.81 -2.76 -12.38
N VAL A 206 15.83 -1.45 -12.59
CA VAL A 206 16.24 -0.81 -13.84
C VAL A 206 16.97 0.47 -13.52
N ASN A 207 18.20 0.67 -14.05
CA ASN A 207 19.03 1.88 -13.87
C ASN A 207 19.07 2.39 -12.42
N GLY A 208 19.16 1.48 -11.44
CA GLY A 208 19.19 1.82 -10.00
C GLY A 208 17.83 2.00 -9.33
N ALA A 209 16.77 2.21 -10.08
CA ALA A 209 15.38 2.26 -9.56
C ALA A 209 14.79 0.85 -9.38
N VAL A 210 13.87 0.72 -8.43
CA VAL A 210 13.05 -0.50 -8.23
C VAL A 210 11.60 -0.13 -8.50
N ILE A 211 11.04 -0.69 -9.58
CA ILE A 211 9.71 -0.34 -10.12
C ILE A 211 8.80 -1.55 -10.03
N PRO A 212 7.57 -1.44 -9.49
CA PRO A 212 6.61 -2.53 -9.49
C PRO A 212 6.16 -2.82 -10.91
N ALA A 213 6.28 -4.08 -11.34
CA ALA A 213 5.92 -4.52 -12.68
C ALA A 213 4.67 -5.41 -12.69
N VAL A 214 4.48 -6.24 -11.66
CA VAL A 214 3.39 -7.20 -11.60
C VAL A 214 2.63 -7.06 -10.30
N TYR A 215 1.30 -7.06 -10.40
CA TYR A 215 0.39 -7.03 -9.26
C TYR A 215 -0.50 -8.26 -9.29
N VAL A 216 -0.59 -8.99 -8.18
CA VAL A 216 -1.32 -10.25 -8.11
C VAL A 216 -2.26 -10.27 -6.92
N LEU A 217 -3.55 -10.37 -7.16
CA LEU A 217 -4.50 -10.72 -6.11
C LEU A 217 -4.49 -12.24 -5.92
N MET A 218 -4.12 -12.71 -4.73
CA MET A 218 -4.00 -14.13 -4.41
C MET A 218 -4.98 -14.54 -3.30
N ARG A 219 -5.60 -15.70 -3.47
CA ARG A 219 -6.46 -16.31 -2.45
C ARG A 219 -5.67 -16.97 -1.32
N SER A 220 -4.47 -17.45 -1.61
CA SER A 220 -3.62 -18.20 -0.69
C SER A 220 -2.15 -17.86 -0.87
N LYS A 221 -1.30 -18.38 0.01
CA LYS A 221 0.15 -18.27 -0.05
C LYS A 221 0.84 -19.64 0.02
N THR A 222 0.24 -20.64 -0.62
CA THR A 222 0.81 -21.98 -0.72
C THR A 222 1.91 -22.04 -1.77
N GLU A 223 2.83 -23.01 -1.65
CA GLU A 223 3.84 -23.24 -2.68
C GLU A 223 3.21 -23.54 -4.05
N ALA A 224 2.08 -24.23 -4.07
CA ALA A 224 1.35 -24.54 -5.29
C ALA A 224 0.83 -23.27 -5.97
N ALA A 225 0.25 -22.33 -5.20
CA ALA A 225 -0.23 -21.05 -5.72
C ALA A 225 0.91 -20.20 -6.30
N TYR A 226 2.03 -20.07 -5.58
CA TYR A 226 3.21 -19.35 -6.09
C TYR A 226 3.82 -20.03 -7.32
N THR A 227 3.89 -21.38 -7.34
CA THR A 227 4.41 -22.11 -8.51
C THR A 227 3.53 -21.89 -9.74
N LYS A 228 2.20 -21.96 -9.61
CA LYS A 228 1.27 -21.63 -10.69
C LYS A 228 1.47 -20.21 -11.19
N LEU A 229 1.50 -19.22 -10.28
CA LEU A 229 1.72 -17.82 -10.61
C LEU A 229 3.02 -17.63 -11.42
N LEU A 230 4.15 -18.11 -10.90
CA LEU A 230 5.45 -17.94 -11.54
C LEU A 230 5.52 -18.67 -12.90
N SER A 231 4.86 -19.82 -13.04
CA SER A 231 4.74 -20.52 -14.31
C SER A 231 3.95 -19.72 -15.34
N VAL A 232 2.87 -19.04 -14.90
CA VAL A 232 2.12 -18.12 -15.76
C VAL A 232 2.99 -16.95 -16.19
N LEU A 233 3.72 -16.30 -15.26
CA LEU A 233 4.61 -15.18 -15.60
C LEU A 233 5.67 -15.61 -16.62
N LYS A 234 6.29 -16.78 -16.42
CA LYS A 234 7.28 -17.35 -17.36
C LYS A 234 6.68 -17.64 -18.73
N SER A 235 5.44 -18.15 -18.77
CA SER A 235 4.75 -18.44 -20.05
C SER A 235 4.31 -17.17 -20.79
N LYS A 236 3.90 -16.12 -20.06
CA LYS A 236 3.46 -14.84 -20.64
C LYS A 236 4.65 -13.95 -21.04
N CYS A 237 5.80 -14.13 -20.41
CA CYS A 237 7.04 -13.42 -20.70
C CYS A 237 8.18 -14.42 -20.88
N ALA A 238 8.37 -14.90 -22.11
CA ALA A 238 9.41 -15.89 -22.43
C ALA A 238 10.83 -15.37 -22.14
N ALA A 239 11.03 -14.05 -22.15
CA ALA A 239 12.30 -13.40 -21.81
C ALA A 239 12.55 -13.30 -20.29
N ALA A 240 11.58 -13.66 -19.45
CA ALA A 240 11.72 -13.61 -17.99
C ALA A 240 12.73 -14.65 -17.50
N ASP A 241 13.92 -14.17 -17.13
CA ASP A 241 15.05 -14.97 -16.63
C ASP A 241 15.85 -14.16 -15.62
N PRO A 242 15.31 -13.94 -14.39
CA PRO A 242 16.01 -13.20 -13.36
C PRO A 242 17.24 -13.95 -12.88
N SER A 243 18.37 -13.26 -12.74
CA SER A 243 19.56 -13.82 -12.09
C SER A 243 19.43 -13.87 -10.57
N THR A 244 18.72 -12.89 -10.00
CA THR A 244 18.46 -12.83 -8.55
C THR A 244 17.04 -12.39 -8.25
N VAL A 245 16.50 -12.94 -7.16
CA VAL A 245 15.23 -12.45 -6.57
C VAL A 245 15.40 -12.26 -5.07
N LEU A 246 15.01 -11.06 -4.58
CA LEU A 246 14.91 -10.79 -3.13
C LEU A 246 13.49 -11.10 -2.66
N LEU A 247 13.40 -11.90 -1.61
CA LEU A 247 12.15 -12.41 -1.02
C LEU A 247 12.15 -12.20 0.50
N ASP A 248 10.97 -12.24 1.10
CA ASP A 248 10.84 -12.52 2.54
C ASP A 248 11.19 -14.01 2.83
N PHE A 249 11.40 -14.35 4.11
CA PHE A 249 11.66 -15.72 4.57
C PHE A 249 10.37 -16.58 4.54
N GLU A 250 9.64 -16.52 3.43
CA GLU A 250 8.49 -17.37 3.15
C GLU A 250 8.89 -18.58 2.33
N GLN A 251 8.93 -19.75 2.99
CA GLN A 251 9.44 -21.00 2.37
C GLN A 251 8.69 -21.36 1.10
N ALA A 252 7.36 -21.15 1.07
CA ALA A 252 6.52 -21.45 -0.08
C ALA A 252 6.92 -20.65 -1.34
N ALA A 253 7.18 -19.36 -1.17
CA ALA A 253 7.62 -18.50 -2.27
C ALA A 253 9.04 -18.86 -2.73
N ILE A 254 9.98 -19.10 -1.77
CA ILE A 254 11.35 -19.51 -2.07
C ILE A 254 11.38 -20.81 -2.88
N ASN A 255 10.63 -21.83 -2.46
CA ASN A 255 10.55 -23.11 -3.15
C ASN A 255 9.97 -22.95 -4.56
N ALA A 256 8.92 -22.14 -4.72
CA ALA A 256 8.31 -21.88 -6.01
C ALA A 256 9.28 -21.19 -6.98
N PHE A 257 10.05 -20.19 -6.53
CA PHE A 257 11.08 -19.54 -7.36
C PHE A 257 12.16 -20.53 -7.78
N ARG A 258 12.69 -21.34 -6.86
CA ARG A 258 13.70 -22.37 -7.16
C ARG A 258 13.20 -23.39 -8.18
N ARG A 259 11.91 -23.75 -8.12
CA ARG A 259 11.29 -24.71 -9.05
C ARG A 259 11.11 -24.13 -10.45
N VAL A 260 10.61 -22.91 -10.57
CA VAL A 260 10.24 -22.30 -11.86
C VAL A 260 11.44 -21.62 -12.52
N PHE A 261 12.33 -21.01 -11.74
CA PHE A 261 13.54 -20.32 -12.18
C PHE A 261 14.77 -20.92 -11.52
N PRO A 262 15.21 -22.16 -11.91
CA PRO A 262 16.30 -22.88 -11.22
C PRO A 262 17.66 -22.18 -11.32
N SER A 263 17.88 -21.34 -12.34
CA SER A 263 19.07 -20.50 -12.50
C SER A 263 19.06 -19.23 -11.64
N CYS A 264 17.90 -18.87 -11.07
CA CYS A 264 17.74 -17.68 -10.26
C CYS A 264 18.24 -17.91 -8.83
N GLN A 265 19.14 -17.07 -8.36
CA GLN A 265 19.53 -17.06 -6.95
C GLN A 265 18.43 -16.38 -6.12
N ALA A 266 17.73 -17.15 -5.30
CA ALA A 266 16.83 -16.60 -4.28
C ALA A 266 17.64 -16.07 -3.10
N LEU A 267 17.40 -14.81 -2.71
CA LEU A 267 18.03 -14.14 -1.58
C LEU A 267 16.93 -13.69 -0.60
N GLY A 268 17.09 -14.00 0.68
CA GLY A 268 16.23 -13.51 1.77
C GLY A 268 16.56 -12.05 2.08
N CYS A 269 15.54 -11.22 2.22
CA CYS A 269 15.73 -9.80 2.54
C CYS A 269 16.46 -9.60 3.87
N PHE A 270 17.55 -8.84 3.87
CA PHE A 270 18.32 -8.55 5.08
C PHE A 270 17.51 -7.81 6.16
N PHE A 271 16.59 -6.95 5.76
CA PHE A 271 15.68 -6.29 6.71
C PHE A 271 14.77 -7.32 7.42
N HIS A 272 14.22 -8.27 6.71
CA HIS A 272 13.42 -9.35 7.31
C HIS A 272 14.26 -10.28 8.20
N LEU A 273 15.54 -10.51 7.86
CA LEU A 273 16.46 -11.20 8.76
C LEU A 273 16.61 -10.44 10.09
N CYS A 274 16.86 -9.14 10.01
CA CYS A 274 16.93 -8.28 11.20
C CYS A 274 15.62 -8.30 12.00
N GLN A 275 14.47 -8.27 11.32
CA GLN A 275 13.15 -8.39 11.98
C GLN A 275 12.96 -9.74 12.68
N CYS A 276 13.43 -10.85 12.09
CA CYS A 276 13.35 -12.17 12.74
C CYS A 276 14.13 -12.17 14.05
N VAL A 277 15.36 -11.66 14.06
CA VAL A 277 16.18 -11.52 15.26
C VAL A 277 15.51 -10.59 16.28
N TYR A 278 14.99 -9.45 15.85
CA TYR A 278 14.31 -8.50 16.75
C TYR A 278 13.02 -9.08 17.36
N ARG A 279 12.22 -9.80 16.57
CA ARG A 279 11.00 -10.48 17.10
C ARG A 279 11.35 -11.53 18.15
N LYS A 280 12.45 -12.27 17.95
CA LYS A 280 12.95 -13.20 18.97
C LYS A 280 13.37 -12.45 20.24
N LEU A 281 14.11 -11.35 20.11
CA LEU A 281 14.47 -10.47 21.22
C LEU A 281 13.22 -9.95 21.95
N GLN A 282 12.17 -9.59 21.22
CA GLN A 282 10.87 -9.19 21.80
C GLN A 282 10.21 -10.33 22.57
N SER A 283 10.22 -11.55 22.02
CA SER A 283 9.62 -12.72 22.68
C SER A 283 10.34 -13.13 23.96
N GLU A 284 11.63 -12.76 24.10
CA GLU A 284 12.41 -12.94 25.33
C GLU A 284 12.27 -11.77 26.32
N GLY A 285 11.43 -10.76 26.02
CA GLY A 285 11.21 -9.61 26.91
C GLY A 285 12.36 -8.59 26.95
N LEU A 286 13.30 -8.65 26.03
CA LEU A 286 14.56 -7.86 26.03
C LEU A 286 14.45 -6.49 25.33
N GLN A 287 13.25 -6.03 25.02
CA GLN A 287 13.03 -4.77 24.31
C GLN A 287 13.55 -3.55 25.06
N GLU A 288 13.35 -3.53 26.39
CA GLU A 288 13.78 -2.40 27.20
C GLU A 288 15.31 -2.34 27.29
N SER A 289 15.98 -3.47 27.53
CA SER A 289 17.45 -3.54 27.50
C SER A 289 18.01 -3.10 26.15
N TYR A 290 17.38 -3.53 25.06
CA TYR A 290 17.76 -3.10 23.69
C TYR A 290 17.59 -1.60 23.49
N ARG A 291 16.59 -0.97 24.10
CA ARG A 291 16.27 0.44 23.95
C ARG A 291 17.21 1.35 24.75
N VAL A 292 17.52 0.95 25.99
CA VAL A 292 18.23 1.83 26.96
C VAL A 292 19.72 1.55 27.08
N ASP A 293 20.17 0.32 26.82
CA ASP A 293 21.59 -0.06 26.92
C ASP A 293 22.25 -0.09 25.53
N GLY A 294 23.12 0.88 25.27
CA GLY A 294 23.82 0.99 24.00
C GLY A 294 24.79 -0.17 23.70
N ALA A 295 25.40 -0.77 24.73
CA ALA A 295 26.28 -1.92 24.59
C ALA A 295 25.48 -3.17 24.26
N PHE A 296 24.40 -3.42 24.98
CA PHE A 296 23.46 -4.51 24.70
C PHE A 296 22.87 -4.39 23.28
N ASN A 297 22.42 -3.19 22.92
CA ASN A 297 21.88 -2.88 21.58
C ASN A 297 22.91 -3.22 20.48
N LEU A 298 24.18 -2.82 20.67
CA LEU A 298 25.23 -3.12 19.68
C LEU A 298 25.43 -4.64 19.54
N MET A 299 25.49 -5.38 20.65
CA MET A 299 25.69 -6.84 20.65
C MET A 299 24.53 -7.56 19.99
N ALA A 300 23.29 -7.15 20.26
CA ALA A 300 22.12 -7.71 19.62
C ALA A 300 22.15 -7.51 18.08
N ARG A 301 22.62 -6.34 17.59
CA ARG A 301 22.79 -6.06 16.17
C ARG A 301 23.97 -6.78 15.51
N MET A 302 24.94 -7.25 16.28
CA MET A 302 26.03 -8.06 15.75
C MET A 302 25.54 -9.45 15.28
N ILE A 303 24.43 -9.96 15.80
CA ILE A 303 23.87 -11.26 15.38
C ILE A 303 23.50 -11.25 13.89
N PRO A 304 22.61 -10.39 13.39
CA PRO A 304 22.31 -10.36 11.96
C PRO A 304 23.46 -9.78 11.12
N ALA A 305 24.44 -9.08 11.72
CA ALA A 305 25.63 -8.60 10.99
C ALA A 305 26.45 -9.74 10.42
N ILE A 306 26.31 -10.97 10.94
CA ILE A 306 26.91 -12.19 10.39
C ILE A 306 26.52 -12.40 8.91
N ALA A 307 25.38 -11.91 8.48
CA ALA A 307 24.96 -11.99 7.07
C ALA A 307 25.84 -11.19 6.11
N LEU A 308 26.70 -10.32 6.62
CA LEU A 308 27.62 -9.53 5.82
C LEU A 308 29.08 -9.99 5.93
N VAL A 309 29.34 -11.12 6.58
CA VAL A 309 30.62 -11.84 6.58
C VAL A 309 30.70 -12.72 5.33
N PRO A 310 31.88 -12.95 4.72
CA PRO A 310 32.00 -13.93 3.65
C PRO A 310 31.33 -15.27 3.99
N GLU A 311 30.64 -15.88 3.04
CA GLU A 311 29.82 -17.08 3.32
C GLU A 311 30.65 -18.21 3.96
N GLY A 312 31.90 -18.38 3.54
CA GLY A 312 32.81 -19.40 4.11
C GLY A 312 33.27 -19.12 5.54
N ASP A 313 33.09 -17.88 6.03
CA ASP A 313 33.53 -17.45 7.38
C ASP A 313 32.36 -17.26 8.35
N VAL A 314 31.14 -17.59 7.92
CA VAL A 314 29.90 -17.38 8.71
C VAL A 314 29.93 -18.17 10.03
N PHE A 315 30.43 -19.40 10.03
CA PHE A 315 30.52 -20.23 11.24
C PHE A 315 31.58 -19.70 12.21
N ASP A 316 32.73 -19.30 11.68
CA ASP A 316 33.80 -18.68 12.48
C ASP A 316 33.31 -17.37 13.12
N ALA A 317 32.52 -16.58 12.41
CA ALA A 317 31.94 -15.35 12.92
C ALA A 317 30.89 -15.62 14.03
N PHE A 318 30.08 -16.65 13.89
CA PHE A 318 29.13 -17.07 14.89
C PHE A 318 29.83 -17.55 16.16
N GLU A 319 30.85 -18.40 16.02
CA GLU A 319 31.65 -18.91 17.15
C GLU A 319 32.38 -17.78 17.87
N ALA A 320 33.03 -16.88 17.12
CA ALA A 320 33.69 -15.71 17.69
C ALA A 320 32.73 -14.81 18.48
N LEU A 321 31.48 -14.65 17.97
CA LEU A 321 30.46 -13.84 18.67
C LEU A 321 29.95 -14.57 19.95
N SER A 322 29.66 -15.87 19.86
CA SER A 322 29.14 -16.67 20.98
C SER A 322 30.12 -16.83 22.14
N THR A 323 31.41 -16.82 21.83
CA THR A 323 32.50 -16.95 22.82
C THR A 323 33.11 -15.63 23.21
N MET A 324 32.58 -14.50 22.69
CA MET A 324 33.12 -13.18 22.96
C MET A 324 33.05 -12.81 24.45
N PRO A 325 34.16 -12.38 25.06
CA PRO A 325 34.12 -11.90 26.47
C PRO A 325 33.14 -10.73 26.62
N GLY A 326 32.26 -10.84 27.62
CA GLY A 326 31.25 -9.83 27.90
C GLY A 326 30.01 -9.87 27.00
N PHE A 327 29.81 -10.95 26.23
CA PHE A 327 28.55 -11.17 25.55
C PHE A 327 27.42 -11.37 26.56
N PRO A 328 26.29 -10.63 26.49
CA PRO A 328 25.21 -10.73 27.49
C PRO A 328 24.58 -12.11 27.49
N PRO A 329 24.52 -12.79 28.65
CA PRO A 329 23.88 -14.11 28.74
C PRO A 329 22.38 -14.07 28.35
N GLU A 330 21.72 -12.92 28.54
CA GLU A 330 20.32 -12.71 28.17
C GLU A 330 20.11 -12.80 26.64
N LEU A 331 21.15 -12.55 25.83
CA LEU A 331 21.09 -12.69 24.37
C LEU A 331 21.31 -14.12 23.87
N LEU A 332 21.72 -15.07 24.75
CA LEU A 332 21.94 -16.46 24.34
C LEU A 332 20.72 -17.11 23.69
N PRO A 333 19.46 -16.94 24.20
CA PRO A 333 18.29 -17.47 23.53
C PRO A 333 18.04 -16.90 22.12
N VAL A 334 18.49 -15.66 21.88
CA VAL A 334 18.40 -15.03 20.55
C VAL A 334 19.47 -15.58 19.61
N LEU A 335 20.67 -15.83 20.15
CA LEU A 335 21.78 -16.43 19.41
C LEU A 335 21.46 -17.90 19.06
N ASP A 336 20.92 -18.67 20.01
CA ASP A 336 20.43 -20.05 19.80
C ASP A 336 19.37 -20.12 18.68
N TYR A 337 18.41 -19.20 18.72
CA TYR A 337 17.40 -19.09 17.65
C TYR A 337 18.04 -18.82 16.28
N PHE A 338 19.05 -17.96 16.23
CA PHE A 338 19.78 -17.68 14.99
C PHE A 338 20.52 -18.93 14.50
N GLU A 339 21.18 -19.65 15.40
CA GLU A 339 21.84 -20.92 15.05
C GLU A 339 20.83 -21.94 14.52
N ASP A 340 19.76 -22.23 15.27
CA ASP A 340 18.76 -23.24 14.86
C ASP A 340 18.11 -22.94 13.51
N THR A 341 17.85 -21.65 13.25
CA THR A 341 17.05 -21.22 12.08
C THR A 341 17.92 -21.03 10.83
N PHE A 342 19.10 -20.44 10.98
CA PHE A 342 19.92 -19.92 9.88
C PHE A 342 21.25 -20.65 9.66
N LEU A 343 21.79 -21.30 10.68
CA LEU A 343 23.09 -22.00 10.61
C LEU A 343 22.95 -23.52 10.71
N GLY A 344 21.91 -23.98 11.40
CA GLY A 344 21.75 -25.36 11.82
C GLY A 344 22.62 -25.67 13.07
N ARG A 345 22.02 -26.26 14.09
CA ARG A 345 22.69 -26.57 15.37
C ARG A 345 23.78 -27.62 15.19
N LEU A 346 24.92 -27.41 15.82
CA LEU A 346 25.98 -28.39 15.88
C LEU A 346 25.57 -29.57 16.77
N THR A 347 25.76 -30.79 16.29
CA THR A 347 25.47 -32.05 17.01
C THR A 347 26.69 -32.97 16.95
N ALA A 348 26.67 -34.06 17.73
CA ALA A 348 27.72 -35.08 17.68
C ALA A 348 27.93 -35.72 16.27
N ARG A 349 26.91 -35.62 15.40
CA ARG A 349 26.95 -36.15 14.01
C ARG A 349 27.26 -35.06 12.96
N GLY A 350 27.62 -33.85 13.39
CA GLY A 350 27.81 -32.69 12.51
C GLY A 350 26.69 -31.69 12.64
N ARG A 351 26.70 -30.65 11.81
CA ARG A 351 25.69 -29.59 11.79
C ARG A 351 24.41 -30.06 11.10
N ARG A 352 23.26 -29.79 11.69
CA ARG A 352 21.96 -30.04 11.05
C ARG A 352 21.75 -29.07 9.91
N ASP A 353 20.93 -29.44 8.92
CA ASP A 353 20.48 -28.50 7.89
C ASP A 353 19.62 -27.41 8.53
N PRO A 354 19.95 -26.14 8.33
CA PRO A 354 19.14 -25.03 8.82
C PRO A 354 17.85 -24.89 8.01
N ARG A 355 16.86 -24.27 8.62
CA ARG A 355 15.63 -23.94 7.89
C ARG A 355 15.92 -23.03 6.68
N PHE A 356 16.85 -22.09 6.84
CA PHE A 356 17.29 -21.18 5.80
C PHE A 356 18.82 -21.24 5.69
N PRO A 357 19.37 -21.84 4.63
CA PRO A 357 20.83 -21.99 4.46
C PRO A 357 21.51 -20.65 4.21
N ALA A 358 22.79 -20.54 4.54
CA ALA A 358 23.59 -19.31 4.42
C ALA A 358 23.53 -18.70 3.00
N SER A 359 23.52 -19.52 1.97
CA SER A 359 23.37 -19.08 0.58
C SER A 359 22.09 -18.29 0.28
N LEU A 360 21.06 -18.41 1.15
CA LEU A 360 19.81 -17.64 1.03
C LEU A 360 19.91 -16.25 1.66
N TRP A 361 20.61 -16.10 2.79
CA TRP A 361 20.56 -14.86 3.60
C TRP A 361 21.92 -14.15 3.70
N ASN A 362 23.00 -14.73 3.16
CA ASN A 362 24.29 -14.05 3.13
C ASN A 362 24.30 -12.97 2.04
N HIS A 363 24.71 -11.76 2.43
CA HIS A 363 24.73 -10.59 1.56
C HIS A 363 26.12 -9.97 1.38
N HIS A 364 27.18 -10.66 1.81
CA HIS A 364 28.52 -10.12 1.68
C HIS A 364 28.87 -9.78 0.21
N ALA A 365 28.70 -10.74 -0.70
CA ALA A 365 28.94 -10.55 -2.13
C ALA A 365 27.99 -9.49 -2.73
N THR A 366 26.73 -9.45 -2.29
CA THR A 366 25.74 -8.43 -2.68
C THR A 366 26.20 -7.02 -2.31
N VAL A 367 26.71 -6.85 -1.09
CA VAL A 367 27.21 -5.55 -0.60
C VAL A 367 28.47 -5.14 -1.35
N LEU A 368 29.39 -6.07 -1.64
CA LEU A 368 30.60 -5.79 -2.43
C LEU A 368 30.27 -5.25 -3.83
N ARG A 369 29.26 -5.79 -4.49
CA ARG A 369 28.78 -5.32 -5.80
C ARG A 369 27.98 -4.01 -5.73
N GLY A 370 27.61 -3.56 -4.54
CA GLY A 370 26.71 -2.41 -4.36
C GLY A 370 25.26 -2.71 -4.73
N ASP A 371 24.87 -3.99 -4.75
CA ASP A 371 23.52 -4.42 -5.04
C ASP A 371 22.57 -4.24 -3.83
N ALA A 372 21.26 -4.22 -4.10
CA ALA A 372 20.27 -4.13 -3.05
C ALA A 372 20.20 -5.43 -2.23
N LYS A 373 20.24 -5.29 -0.89
CA LYS A 373 20.14 -6.38 0.08
C LYS A 373 18.80 -6.39 0.84
N THR A 374 17.92 -5.43 0.57
CA THR A 374 16.63 -5.28 1.26
C THR A 374 15.50 -5.03 0.27
N THR A 375 14.28 -5.37 0.66
CA THR A 375 13.03 -5.05 -0.04
C THR A 375 12.42 -3.71 0.44
N ASN A 376 13.19 -2.84 1.10
CA ASN A 376 12.67 -1.58 1.67
C ASN A 376 11.98 -0.69 0.63
N SER A 377 12.41 -0.73 -0.63
CA SER A 377 11.74 -0.02 -1.74
C SER A 377 10.35 -0.59 -2.01
N VAL A 378 10.18 -1.91 -1.92
CA VAL A 378 8.89 -2.60 -2.08
C VAL A 378 7.96 -2.25 -0.92
N GLU A 379 8.47 -2.30 0.33
CA GLU A 379 7.70 -1.90 1.51
C GLU A 379 7.30 -0.42 1.48
N ALA A 380 8.19 0.46 1.00
CA ALA A 380 7.88 1.88 0.83
C ALA A 380 6.76 2.07 -0.20
N TRP A 381 6.79 1.31 -1.30
CA TRP A 381 5.71 1.30 -2.28
C TRP A 381 4.41 0.77 -1.67
N HIS A 382 4.43 -0.32 -0.91
CA HIS A 382 3.23 -0.85 -0.22
C HIS A 382 2.60 0.20 0.70
N ARG A 383 3.42 0.97 1.45
CA ARG A 383 2.93 2.07 2.30
C ARG A 383 2.30 3.20 1.47
N GLY A 384 2.96 3.59 0.37
CA GLY A 384 2.42 4.58 -0.57
C GLY A 384 1.09 4.14 -1.17
N PHE A 385 1.02 2.91 -1.67
CA PHE A 385 -0.18 2.32 -2.22
C PHE A 385 -1.33 2.25 -1.19
N GLN A 386 -1.02 1.87 0.06
CA GLN A 386 -2.01 1.90 1.15
C GLN A 386 -2.56 3.31 1.38
N THR A 387 -1.72 4.33 1.28
CA THR A 387 -2.15 5.74 1.40
C THR A 387 -3.09 6.13 0.25
N HIS A 388 -2.82 5.68 -0.98
CA HIS A 388 -3.69 5.91 -2.13
C HIS A 388 -5.03 5.17 -2.00
N VAL A 389 -5.05 3.95 -1.49
CA VAL A 389 -6.27 3.16 -1.25
C VAL A 389 -7.12 3.76 -0.12
N GLN A 390 -6.51 4.41 0.88
CA GLN A 390 -7.15 5.13 2.00
C GLN A 390 -8.06 4.29 2.90
N CYS A 391 -8.04 2.96 2.81
CA CYS A 391 -8.81 2.09 3.69
C CYS A 391 -8.20 0.69 3.75
N HIS A 392 -8.51 -0.02 4.84
CA HIS A 392 -8.25 -1.45 4.94
C HIS A 392 -9.32 -2.22 4.16
N GLN A 393 -8.91 -3.27 3.46
CA GLN A 393 -9.80 -4.15 2.70
C GLN A 393 -10.78 -3.35 1.80
N PRO A 394 -10.28 -2.63 0.78
CA PRO A 394 -11.12 -1.88 -0.14
C PRO A 394 -12.11 -2.80 -0.87
N SER A 395 -13.17 -2.23 -1.43
CA SER A 395 -13.96 -2.97 -2.41
C SER A 395 -13.10 -3.31 -3.64
N LEU A 396 -13.40 -4.43 -4.30
CA LEU A 396 -12.62 -4.87 -5.47
C LEU A 396 -12.50 -3.78 -6.54
N TRP A 397 -13.60 -3.10 -6.85
CA TRP A 397 -13.62 -2.06 -7.88
C TRP A 397 -12.82 -0.82 -7.48
N LYS A 398 -12.90 -0.38 -6.23
CA LYS A 398 -12.04 0.70 -5.73
C LYS A 398 -10.57 0.32 -5.81
N PHE A 399 -10.22 -0.91 -5.43
CA PHE A 399 -8.86 -1.41 -5.51
C PHE A 399 -8.34 -1.35 -6.95
N LEU A 400 -9.12 -1.88 -7.92
CA LEU A 400 -8.71 -1.90 -9.34
C LEU A 400 -8.58 -0.49 -9.93
N ALA A 401 -9.50 0.43 -9.61
CA ALA A 401 -9.40 1.82 -10.04
C ALA A 401 -8.13 2.51 -9.51
N VAL A 402 -7.75 2.25 -8.25
CA VAL A 402 -6.49 2.76 -7.69
C VAL A 402 -5.28 2.08 -8.32
N LEU A 403 -5.36 0.77 -8.58
CA LEU A 403 -4.27 0.01 -9.20
C LEU A 403 -3.97 0.50 -10.63
N GLN A 404 -4.99 0.86 -11.42
CA GLN A 404 -4.79 1.50 -12.75
C GLN A 404 -4.10 2.86 -12.66
N LYS A 405 -4.43 3.68 -11.64
CA LYS A 405 -3.72 4.96 -11.39
C LYS A 405 -2.26 4.70 -11.03
N GLU A 406 -2.03 3.69 -10.22
CA GLU A 406 -0.67 3.31 -9.79
C GLU A 406 0.18 2.79 -10.95
N ASP A 407 -0.40 2.00 -11.87
CA ASP A 407 0.28 1.56 -13.09
C ASP A 407 0.72 2.77 -13.93
N ALA A 408 -0.16 3.75 -14.16
CA ALA A 408 0.16 4.97 -14.90
C ALA A 408 1.30 5.79 -14.25
N LEU A 409 1.32 5.88 -12.90
CA LEU A 409 2.41 6.55 -12.18
C LEU A 409 3.74 5.81 -12.33
N ASN A 410 3.70 4.48 -12.30
CA ASN A 410 4.89 3.66 -12.45
C ASN A 410 5.40 3.61 -13.90
N LEU A 411 4.51 3.66 -14.91
CA LEU A 411 4.89 3.83 -16.31
C LEU A 411 5.62 5.16 -16.52
N HIS A 412 5.07 6.27 -16.05
CA HIS A 412 5.75 7.58 -16.11
C HIS A 412 7.11 7.55 -15.40
N ARG A 413 7.20 6.86 -14.25
CA ARG A 413 8.47 6.68 -13.53
C ARG A 413 9.47 5.87 -14.34
N LEU A 414 9.03 4.77 -14.99
CA LEU A 414 9.85 3.95 -15.86
C LEU A 414 10.41 4.75 -17.04
N GLU A 415 9.58 5.52 -17.73
CA GLU A 415 9.99 6.40 -18.83
C GLU A 415 11.10 7.36 -18.40
N ARG A 416 10.95 8.03 -17.28
CA ARG A 416 11.98 8.93 -16.74
C ARG A 416 13.30 8.22 -16.48
N VAL A 417 13.24 7.03 -15.88
CA VAL A 417 14.43 6.22 -15.57
C VAL A 417 15.12 5.75 -16.86
N ILE A 418 14.35 5.38 -17.90
CA ILE A 418 14.89 5.02 -19.23
C ILE A 418 15.53 6.23 -19.89
N MET A 419 14.96 7.43 -19.76
CA MET A 419 15.54 8.69 -20.26
C MET A 419 16.79 9.14 -19.48
N GLY A 420 17.23 8.39 -18.49
CA GLY A 420 18.44 8.67 -17.71
C GLY A 420 18.25 9.60 -16.51
N VAL A 421 17.01 9.85 -16.08
CA VAL A 421 16.74 10.59 -14.86
C VAL A 421 17.06 9.71 -13.66
N GLU A 422 18.13 10.02 -12.94
CA GLU A 422 18.54 9.27 -11.75
C GLU A 422 17.56 9.48 -10.57
N GLU A 423 17.11 8.39 -9.97
CA GLU A 423 16.41 8.41 -8.69
C GLU A 423 17.42 8.31 -7.54
N LYS A 424 17.70 9.41 -6.89
CA LYS A 424 18.64 9.44 -5.76
C LYS A 424 17.93 9.06 -4.46
N SER A 425 18.36 7.96 -3.86
CA SER A 425 17.99 7.64 -2.47
C SER A 425 18.48 8.72 -1.51
N ALA A 426 17.85 8.85 -0.33
CA ALA A 426 18.29 9.82 0.66
C ALA A 426 19.78 9.64 1.03
N LYS A 427 20.50 10.76 1.25
CA LYS A 427 21.94 10.78 1.54
C LYS A 427 22.33 9.78 2.64
N LYS A 428 21.55 9.72 3.72
CA LYS A 428 21.77 8.79 4.85
C LYS A 428 21.92 7.32 4.40
N TYR A 429 21.08 6.87 3.47
CA TYR A 429 21.11 5.48 2.98
C TYR A 429 22.27 5.23 2.04
N ARG A 430 22.63 6.21 1.17
CA ARG A 430 23.79 6.11 0.31
C ARG A 430 25.09 6.05 1.11
N ASP A 431 25.22 6.91 2.12
CA ASP A 431 26.39 6.95 2.99
C ASP A 431 26.53 5.65 3.79
N SER A 432 25.42 5.08 4.30
CA SER A 432 25.44 3.79 4.98
C SER A 432 25.82 2.64 4.05
N ALA A 433 25.29 2.62 2.83
CA ALA A 433 25.63 1.61 1.82
C ALA A 433 27.13 1.68 1.45
N SER A 434 27.67 2.88 1.24
CA SER A 434 29.10 3.10 0.95
C SER A 434 30.00 2.64 2.10
N ARG A 435 29.64 2.95 3.37
CA ARG A 435 30.39 2.48 4.54
C ARG A 435 30.37 0.96 4.65
N LEU A 436 29.22 0.32 4.46
CA LEU A 436 29.09 -1.14 4.48
C LEU A 436 29.92 -1.79 3.37
N GLN A 437 29.91 -1.23 2.17
CA GLN A 437 30.73 -1.70 1.05
C GLN A 437 32.22 -1.62 1.36
N THR A 438 32.66 -0.49 1.95
CA THR A 438 34.05 -0.29 2.39
C THR A 438 34.42 -1.30 3.48
N LEU A 439 33.54 -1.55 4.44
CA LEU A 439 33.78 -2.55 5.49
C LEU A 439 33.89 -3.96 4.89
N ALA A 440 32.95 -4.34 4.00
CA ALA A 440 32.96 -5.67 3.36
C ALA A 440 34.25 -5.91 2.56
N ALA A 441 34.75 -4.89 1.83
CA ALA A 441 35.99 -4.97 1.07
C ALA A 441 37.24 -5.11 1.96
N ARG A 442 37.17 -4.71 3.25
CA ARG A 442 38.25 -4.78 4.23
C ARG A 442 38.11 -5.93 5.23
N PHE A 443 37.23 -6.88 4.96
CA PHE A 443 37.04 -8.03 5.84
C PHE A 443 38.37 -8.78 6.04
N ALA A 444 38.68 -9.13 7.31
CA ALA A 444 39.82 -9.97 7.66
C ALA A 444 39.41 -10.87 8.83
N ARG A 445 39.68 -12.16 8.74
CA ARG A 445 39.35 -13.18 9.78
C ARG A 445 39.87 -12.82 11.16
N ALA A 446 41.12 -12.31 11.24
CA ALA A 446 41.73 -11.91 12.50
C ALA A 446 40.96 -10.80 13.25
N GLY A 447 40.06 -10.09 12.57
CA GLY A 447 39.31 -8.95 13.11
C GLY A 447 37.81 -9.13 13.09
N ILE A 448 37.29 -10.35 13.09
CA ILE A 448 35.81 -10.65 12.93
C ILE A 448 34.96 -9.83 13.89
N ILE A 449 35.29 -9.78 15.19
CA ILE A 449 34.48 -9.03 16.18
C ILE A 449 34.48 -7.54 15.88
N GLY A 450 35.64 -6.98 15.50
CA GLY A 450 35.72 -5.57 15.08
C GLY A 450 34.90 -5.30 13.83
N TYR A 451 34.91 -6.21 12.87
CA TYR A 451 34.11 -6.14 11.66
C TYR A 451 32.61 -6.19 11.98
N LEU A 452 32.15 -7.16 12.81
CA LEU A 452 30.76 -7.25 13.21
C LEU A 452 30.25 -6.00 13.94
N LYS A 453 31.09 -5.40 14.82
CA LYS A 453 30.79 -4.09 15.44
C LYS A 453 30.65 -2.98 14.41
N GLY A 454 31.56 -2.93 13.45
CA GLY A 454 31.50 -1.96 12.35
C GLY A 454 30.23 -2.08 11.52
N VAL A 455 29.83 -3.30 11.16
CA VAL A 455 28.58 -3.58 10.45
C VAL A 455 27.37 -3.20 11.31
N ALA A 456 27.33 -3.64 12.59
CA ALA A 456 26.23 -3.38 13.50
C ALA A 456 25.96 -1.89 13.72
N ASN A 457 26.98 -1.03 13.65
CA ASN A 457 26.84 0.44 13.73
C ASN A 457 26.23 1.06 12.45
N ASN A 458 26.16 0.33 11.34
CA ASN A 458 25.58 0.77 10.07
C ASN A 458 24.24 0.09 9.74
N VAL A 459 23.74 -0.78 10.61
CA VAL A 459 22.43 -1.44 10.52
C VAL A 459 21.55 -1.06 11.71
N SER A 460 20.25 -0.98 11.51
CA SER A 460 19.24 -0.76 12.56
C SER A 460 18.09 -1.73 12.36
N PHE A 461 17.47 -2.14 13.47
CA PHE A 461 16.23 -2.92 13.45
C PHE A 461 14.99 -2.03 13.22
#